data_199586593b321a038c084ee408632be3
#
_entry.id   199586593b321a038c084ee408632be3
#
_cell.length_a   1.000
_cell.length_b   1.000
_cell.length_c   1.000
_cell.angle_alpha   90.00
_cell.angle_beta   90.00
_cell.angle_gamma   90.00
#
_symmetry.space_group_name_H-M   'P 1'
#
loop_
_entity.id
_entity.type
_entity.pdbx_description
1 polymer ?
#
loop_
_entity_poly.entity_id
_entity_poly.type
_entity_poly.pdbx_seq_one_letter_code
_entity_poly.pdbx_strand_id
1 'polypeptide(L)'
;MALDPRQKAERIAALFRDRHQIDILPPELMPMDLDEAYAVRADFEDIEKARGRGEVVGYKIGLTTPIMQKLCGVDEPCYGAIFATEVRHRRAELPVRDYCRLGLETEIAVRLGEDLPQGGSADRVSAAVESCMAAIEVLEDLRHDYKRLSAAAMVAGNVWNAGVVVGQPVSDWRRLDLANVVARLTINGREIGHGIGGDVMGNPLNALAWLADKLAVAGTPL
;
A
#
# COMPACT_ATOMS: atom_id res chain seq x y z
N MET A 1 -15.82 -11.04 25.45
CA MET A 1 -15.71 -11.81 24.19
C MET A 1 -14.71 -11.11 23.31
N ALA A 2 -13.84 -11.86 22.63
CA ALA A 2 -12.98 -11.28 21.62
C ALA A 2 -13.83 -10.70 20.47
N LEU A 3 -13.37 -9.61 19.86
CA LEU A 3 -14.04 -9.04 18.69
C LEU A 3 -13.77 -9.93 17.47
N ASP A 4 -14.78 -10.08 16.62
CA ASP A 4 -14.60 -10.70 15.30
C ASP A 4 -13.94 -9.71 14.30
N PRO A 5 -13.48 -10.20 13.14
CA PRO A 5 -12.79 -9.34 12.15
C PRO A 5 -13.64 -8.12 11.74
N ARG A 6 -14.93 -8.28 11.52
CA ARG A 6 -15.84 -7.19 11.14
C ARG A 6 -15.92 -6.10 12.19
N GLN A 7 -16.07 -6.49 13.46
CA GLN A 7 -16.11 -5.55 14.58
C GLN A 7 -14.78 -4.81 14.77
N LYS A 8 -13.64 -5.51 14.56
CA LYS A 8 -12.32 -4.87 14.55
C LYS A 8 -12.23 -3.84 13.42
N ALA A 9 -12.61 -4.22 12.20
CA ALA A 9 -12.59 -3.35 11.03
C ALA A 9 -13.43 -2.09 11.22
N GLU A 10 -14.64 -2.19 11.76
CA GLU A 10 -15.50 -1.04 12.03
C GLU A 10 -14.86 -0.03 12.99
N ARG A 11 -14.22 -0.52 14.05
CA ARG A 11 -13.52 0.33 15.02
C ARG A 11 -12.25 0.93 14.46
N ILE A 12 -11.46 0.16 13.70
CA ILE A 12 -10.25 0.65 13.02
C ILE A 12 -10.63 1.73 12.00
N ALA A 13 -11.64 1.49 11.17
CA ALA A 13 -12.14 2.49 10.21
C ALA A 13 -12.62 3.78 10.92
N ALA A 14 -13.18 3.66 12.13
CA ALA A 14 -13.53 4.82 12.92
C ALA A 14 -12.30 5.62 13.40
N LEU A 15 -11.22 4.93 13.82
CA LEU A 15 -9.96 5.59 14.21
C LEU A 15 -9.39 6.44 13.06
N PHE A 16 -9.37 5.90 11.84
CA PHE A 16 -8.90 6.62 10.65
C PHE A 16 -9.83 7.78 10.29
N ARG A 17 -11.14 7.55 10.25
CA ARG A 17 -12.13 8.60 9.96
C ARG A 17 -12.02 9.77 10.93
N ASP A 18 -11.92 9.47 12.22
CA ASP A 18 -11.92 10.46 13.27
C ASP A 18 -10.50 11.01 13.52
N ARG A 19 -9.50 10.51 12.77
CA ARG A 19 -8.07 10.88 12.88
C ARG A 19 -7.58 10.77 14.32
N HIS A 20 -7.99 9.70 14.97
CA HIS A 20 -7.67 9.47 16.37
C HIS A 20 -6.20 9.08 16.53
N GLN A 21 -5.43 9.90 17.26
CA GLN A 21 -4.02 9.62 17.49
C GLN A 21 -3.85 8.38 18.36
N ILE A 22 -3.03 7.45 17.91
CA ILE A 22 -2.70 6.22 18.64
C ILE A 22 -1.21 5.90 18.50
N ASP A 23 -0.57 5.53 19.59
CA ASP A 23 0.83 5.05 19.53
C ASP A 23 0.91 3.64 18.93
N ILE A 24 -0.05 2.80 19.33
CA ILE A 24 -0.24 1.43 18.84
C ILE A 24 -1.72 1.15 18.71
N LEU A 25 -2.07 0.19 17.86
CA LEU A 25 -3.44 -0.29 17.78
C LEU A 25 -3.88 -0.85 19.15
N PRO A 26 -5.06 -0.46 19.68
CA PRO A 26 -5.58 -0.98 20.94
C PRO A 26 -5.54 -2.52 20.98
N PRO A 27 -5.18 -3.13 22.12
CA PRO A 27 -5.01 -4.60 22.20
C PRO A 27 -6.21 -5.41 21.74
N GLU A 28 -7.43 -4.93 21.99
CA GLU A 28 -8.66 -5.58 21.57
C GLU A 28 -8.91 -5.50 20.05
N LEU A 29 -8.23 -4.58 19.34
CA LEU A 29 -8.29 -4.42 17.89
C LEU A 29 -7.11 -5.11 17.19
N MET A 30 -6.07 -5.48 17.95
CA MET A 30 -4.88 -6.13 17.40
C MET A 30 -5.27 -7.50 16.80
N PRO A 31 -4.97 -7.75 15.49
CA PRO A 31 -5.10 -9.09 14.93
C PRO A 31 -4.13 -10.07 15.60
N MET A 32 -4.51 -11.33 15.70
CA MET A 32 -3.67 -12.39 16.26
C MET A 32 -2.50 -12.76 15.35
N ASP A 33 -2.73 -12.68 14.04
CA ASP A 33 -1.78 -13.03 12.99
C ASP A 33 -2.09 -12.27 11.70
N LEU A 34 -1.35 -12.54 10.61
CA LEU A 34 -1.56 -11.92 9.32
C LEU A 34 -2.85 -12.37 8.63
N ASP A 35 -3.29 -13.60 8.84
CA ASP A 35 -4.51 -14.13 8.24
C ASP A 35 -5.73 -13.37 8.78
N GLU A 36 -5.81 -13.20 10.11
CA GLU A 36 -6.84 -12.35 10.70
C GLU A 36 -6.69 -10.89 10.27
N ALA A 37 -5.47 -10.37 10.14
CA ALA A 37 -5.25 -9.00 9.69
C ALA A 37 -5.79 -8.76 8.27
N TYR A 38 -5.59 -9.71 7.35
CA TYR A 38 -6.17 -9.63 6.00
C TYR A 38 -7.68 -9.80 5.99
N ALA A 39 -8.25 -10.62 6.88
CA ALA A 39 -9.71 -10.70 7.06
C ALA A 39 -10.28 -9.36 7.55
N VAL A 40 -9.65 -8.74 8.55
CA VAL A 40 -10.03 -7.40 9.04
C VAL A 40 -9.90 -6.36 7.92
N ARG A 41 -8.82 -6.41 7.11
CA ARG A 41 -8.63 -5.50 5.98
C ARG A 41 -9.73 -5.66 4.91
N ALA A 42 -10.14 -6.89 4.60
CA ALA A 42 -11.23 -7.12 3.66
C ALA A 42 -12.55 -6.48 4.14
N ASP A 43 -12.88 -6.65 5.41
CA ASP A 43 -14.03 -5.98 6.02
C ASP A 43 -13.88 -4.46 6.04
N PHE A 44 -12.67 -3.94 6.28
CA PHE A 44 -12.35 -2.51 6.21
C PHE A 44 -12.61 -1.96 4.81
N GLU A 45 -12.19 -2.67 3.75
CA GLU A 45 -12.45 -2.29 2.35
C GLU A 45 -13.95 -2.16 2.08
N ASP A 46 -14.75 -3.12 2.50
CA ASP A 46 -16.21 -3.08 2.31
C ASP A 46 -16.86 -1.93 3.07
N ILE A 47 -16.39 -1.63 4.27
CA ILE A 47 -16.84 -0.47 5.05
C ILE A 47 -16.52 0.83 4.31
N GLU A 48 -15.31 0.96 3.79
CA GLU A 48 -14.87 2.19 3.14
C GLU A 48 -15.51 2.37 1.74
N LYS A 49 -15.75 1.29 0.99
CA LYS A 49 -16.58 1.32 -0.24
C LYS A 49 -18.00 1.82 0.07
N ALA A 50 -18.64 1.26 1.09
CA ALA A 50 -19.99 1.68 1.50
C ALA A 50 -20.05 3.15 1.97
N ARG A 51 -18.93 3.72 2.40
CA ARG A 51 -18.79 5.14 2.78
C ARG A 51 -18.50 6.08 1.59
N GLY A 52 -18.35 5.55 0.39
CA GLY A 52 -18.18 6.35 -0.81
C GLY A 52 -16.74 6.58 -1.23
N ARG A 53 -15.76 5.80 -0.72
CA ARG A 53 -14.38 5.82 -1.27
C ARG A 53 -14.30 5.22 -2.67
N GLY A 54 -15.39 4.63 -3.18
CA GLY A 54 -15.45 4.00 -4.48
C GLY A 54 -14.91 2.57 -4.45
N GLU A 55 -14.87 1.94 -5.62
CA GLU A 55 -14.34 0.59 -5.75
C GLU A 55 -12.82 0.54 -5.57
N VAL A 56 -12.30 -0.64 -5.23
CA VAL A 56 -10.85 -0.91 -5.27
C VAL A 56 -10.41 -0.94 -6.73
N VAL A 57 -9.43 -0.10 -7.07
CA VAL A 57 -8.91 0.04 -8.44
C VAL A 57 -7.44 -0.34 -8.55
N GLY A 58 -6.85 -0.80 -7.48
CA GLY A 58 -5.46 -1.23 -7.42
C GLY A 58 -5.02 -1.51 -5.99
N TYR A 59 -3.74 -1.82 -5.85
CA TYR A 59 -3.14 -2.16 -4.57
C TYR A 59 -1.79 -1.47 -4.42
N LYS A 60 -1.42 -1.18 -3.18
CA LYS A 60 -0.07 -0.78 -2.80
C LYS A 60 0.63 -1.93 -2.10
N ILE A 61 1.94 -1.99 -2.19
CA ILE A 61 2.77 -3.00 -1.54
C ILE A 61 3.70 -2.30 -0.56
N GLY A 62 3.60 -2.65 0.71
CA GLY A 62 4.48 -2.14 1.76
C GLY A 62 5.45 -3.19 2.27
N LEU A 63 6.41 -2.77 3.10
CA LEU A 63 7.43 -3.63 3.71
C LEU A 63 8.26 -4.39 2.66
N THR A 64 8.62 -3.72 1.56
CA THR A 64 9.33 -4.33 0.43
C THR A 64 10.83 -4.54 0.68
N THR A 65 11.37 -4.00 1.79
CA THR A 65 12.78 -4.15 2.15
C THR A 65 12.97 -5.09 3.34
N PRO A 66 14.06 -5.89 3.40
CA PRO A 66 14.34 -6.77 4.53
C PRO A 66 14.44 -6.03 5.88
N ILE A 67 14.88 -4.76 5.85
CA ILE A 67 14.99 -3.94 7.06
C ILE A 67 13.59 -3.66 7.63
N MET A 68 12.64 -3.26 6.79
CA MET A 68 11.27 -2.97 7.23
C MET A 68 10.53 -4.24 7.63
N GLN A 69 10.73 -5.34 6.92
CA GLN A 69 10.17 -6.64 7.30
C GLN A 69 10.63 -7.05 8.70
N LYS A 70 11.94 -7.00 8.96
CA LYS A 70 12.49 -7.29 10.28
C LYS A 70 11.97 -6.36 11.36
N LEU A 71 11.82 -5.06 11.06
CA LEU A 71 11.28 -4.08 12.01
C LEU A 71 9.83 -4.41 12.39
N CYS A 72 9.03 -4.88 11.45
CA CYS A 72 7.62 -5.22 11.64
C CYS A 72 7.36 -6.69 12.03
N GLY A 73 8.42 -7.49 12.19
CA GLY A 73 8.33 -8.87 12.64
C GLY A 73 7.81 -9.87 11.61
N VAL A 74 8.05 -9.59 10.31
CA VAL A 74 7.64 -10.44 9.17
C VAL A 74 8.82 -10.74 8.27
N ASP A 75 8.67 -11.70 7.35
CA ASP A 75 9.65 -12.11 6.35
C ASP A 75 9.15 -11.91 4.90
N GLU A 76 7.99 -11.30 4.75
CA GLU A 76 7.39 -10.97 3.45
C GLU A 76 6.77 -9.57 3.44
N PRO A 77 6.51 -8.99 2.27
CA PRO A 77 5.76 -7.74 2.13
C PRO A 77 4.33 -7.84 2.64
N CYS A 78 3.66 -6.70 2.70
CA CYS A 78 2.20 -6.63 2.90
C CYS A 78 1.57 -5.74 1.82
N TYR A 79 0.23 -5.80 1.70
CA TYR A 79 -0.48 -4.99 0.71
C TYR A 79 -1.75 -4.37 1.28
N GLY A 80 -2.15 -3.24 0.69
CA GLY A 80 -3.39 -2.54 0.97
C GLY A 80 -4.09 -2.12 -0.32
N ALA A 81 -5.39 -1.86 -0.23
CA ALA A 81 -6.22 -1.44 -1.34
C ALA A 81 -6.07 0.06 -1.64
N ILE A 82 -6.20 0.42 -2.92
CA ILE A 82 -6.31 1.80 -3.40
C ILE A 82 -7.73 1.99 -3.92
N PHE A 83 -8.45 2.96 -3.37
CA PHE A 83 -9.82 3.27 -3.75
C PHE A 83 -9.90 4.27 -4.89
N ALA A 84 -10.93 4.16 -5.73
CA ALA A 84 -11.08 4.95 -6.96
C ALA A 84 -11.05 6.47 -6.71
N THR A 85 -11.65 6.95 -5.62
CA THR A 85 -11.70 8.39 -5.31
C THR A 85 -10.36 8.96 -4.86
N GLU A 86 -9.37 8.11 -4.60
CA GLU A 86 -8.07 8.48 -4.05
C GLU A 86 -6.93 8.46 -5.06
N VAL A 87 -7.23 8.05 -6.30
CA VAL A 87 -6.26 8.12 -7.40
C VAL A 87 -6.28 9.53 -7.99
N ARG A 88 -5.15 10.20 -7.91
CA ARG A 88 -4.93 11.54 -8.47
C ARG A 88 -3.86 11.49 -9.55
N HIS A 89 -3.98 12.39 -10.53
CA HIS A 89 -3.10 12.37 -11.70
C HIS A 89 -2.20 13.60 -11.74
N ARG A 90 -0.89 13.40 -11.88
CA ARG A 90 0.15 14.40 -12.08
C ARG A 90 0.37 15.37 -10.92
N ARG A 91 -0.69 15.81 -10.28
CA ARG A 91 -0.67 16.83 -9.23
C ARG A 91 -1.83 16.62 -8.28
N ALA A 92 -1.61 16.91 -7.01
CA ALA A 92 -2.65 16.95 -5.99
C ALA A 92 -2.45 18.16 -5.07
N GLU A 93 -3.54 18.61 -4.48
CA GLU A 93 -3.54 19.55 -3.37
C GLU A 93 -4.15 18.81 -2.17
N LEU A 94 -3.34 18.62 -1.13
CA LEU A 94 -3.70 17.85 0.05
C LEU A 94 -3.62 18.78 1.26
N PRO A 95 -4.78 19.22 1.81
CA PRO A 95 -4.77 20.04 3.02
C PRO A 95 -4.24 19.21 4.20
N VAL A 96 -3.12 19.60 4.77
CA VAL A 96 -2.46 18.87 5.89
C VAL A 96 -3.41 18.68 7.08
N ARG A 97 -4.34 19.61 7.28
CA ARG A 97 -5.36 19.54 8.34
C ARG A 97 -6.33 18.37 8.19
N ASP A 98 -6.40 17.76 7.00
CA ASP A 98 -7.29 16.62 6.71
C ASP A 98 -6.65 15.28 7.11
N TYR A 99 -5.42 15.31 7.65
CA TYR A 99 -4.66 14.15 8.09
C TYR A 99 -4.25 14.28 9.55
N CYS A 100 -4.14 13.16 10.25
CA CYS A 100 -3.52 13.11 11.56
C CYS A 100 -2.01 13.36 11.44
N ARG A 101 -1.33 12.60 10.57
CA ARG A 101 0.04 12.84 10.13
C ARG A 101 0.18 12.42 8.66
N LEU A 102 0.17 13.41 7.77
CA LEU A 102 0.39 13.17 6.35
C LEU A 102 1.79 12.61 6.11
N GLY A 103 1.86 11.40 5.55
CA GLY A 103 3.08 10.79 5.03
C GLY A 103 3.09 10.78 3.50
N LEU A 104 4.29 10.84 2.91
CA LEU A 104 4.49 10.75 1.47
C LEU A 104 5.64 9.79 1.18
N GLU A 105 5.39 8.84 0.28
CA GLU A 105 6.40 7.87 -0.19
C GLU A 105 6.54 7.94 -1.70
N THR A 106 7.80 7.85 -2.20
CA THR A 106 8.06 7.79 -3.65
C THR A 106 7.97 6.36 -4.12
N GLU A 107 7.21 6.14 -5.21
CA GLU A 107 6.84 4.81 -5.68
C GLU A 107 7.01 4.65 -7.19
N ILE A 108 7.03 3.40 -7.64
CA ILE A 108 6.81 3.02 -9.03
C ILE A 108 5.42 2.41 -9.11
N ALA A 109 4.48 3.12 -9.73
CA ALA A 109 3.18 2.57 -10.05
C ALA A 109 3.21 1.81 -11.36
N VAL A 110 2.51 0.68 -11.39
CA VAL A 110 2.38 -0.18 -12.57
C VAL A 110 0.92 -0.25 -12.96
N ARG A 111 0.63 -0.08 -14.26
CA ARG A 111 -0.69 -0.36 -14.83
C ARG A 111 -0.63 -1.68 -15.58
N LEU A 112 -1.56 -2.56 -15.26
CA LEU A 112 -1.76 -3.81 -15.99
C LEU A 112 -2.64 -3.54 -17.24
N GLY A 113 -2.32 -4.21 -18.33
CA GLY A 113 -3.10 -4.26 -19.56
C GLY A 113 -3.83 -5.58 -19.75
N GLU A 114 -3.50 -6.57 -18.92
CA GLU A 114 -4.10 -7.91 -18.93
C GLU A 114 -4.28 -8.39 -17.48
N ASP A 115 -5.30 -9.20 -17.25
CA ASP A 115 -5.58 -9.85 -15.97
C ASP A 115 -4.51 -10.91 -15.63
N LEU A 116 -4.25 -11.09 -14.34
CA LEU A 116 -3.33 -12.06 -13.79
C LEU A 116 -4.06 -13.07 -12.85
N PRO A 117 -4.98 -13.88 -13.38
CA PRO A 117 -5.90 -14.66 -12.55
C PRO A 117 -5.23 -15.76 -11.73
N GLN A 118 -4.00 -16.14 -12.07
CA GLN A 118 -3.25 -17.22 -11.42
C GLN A 118 -1.94 -16.73 -10.79
N GLY A 119 -1.72 -15.42 -10.71
CA GLY A 119 -0.43 -14.88 -10.31
C GLY A 119 0.66 -15.16 -11.35
N GLY A 120 1.88 -15.40 -10.92
CA GLY A 120 2.97 -15.88 -11.76
C GLY A 120 4.33 -15.26 -11.51
N SER A 121 5.34 -15.76 -12.25
CA SER A 121 6.71 -15.28 -12.19
C SER A 121 6.86 -13.82 -12.63
N ALA A 122 8.01 -13.21 -12.33
CA ALA A 122 8.34 -11.85 -12.79
C ALA A 122 8.21 -11.69 -14.31
N ASP A 123 8.55 -12.72 -15.11
CA ASP A 123 8.37 -12.71 -16.57
C ASP A 123 6.89 -12.67 -16.97
N ARG A 124 6.05 -13.46 -16.28
CA ARG A 124 4.61 -13.49 -16.55
C ARG A 124 3.97 -12.15 -16.22
N VAL A 125 4.24 -11.58 -15.05
CA VAL A 125 3.68 -10.28 -14.65
C VAL A 125 4.23 -9.15 -15.54
N SER A 126 5.50 -9.23 -15.96
CA SER A 126 6.09 -8.28 -16.90
C SER A 126 5.35 -8.23 -18.22
N ALA A 127 4.91 -9.39 -18.73
CA ALA A 127 4.13 -9.46 -19.98
C ALA A 127 2.79 -8.70 -19.86
N ALA A 128 2.12 -8.78 -18.71
CA ALA A 128 0.84 -8.13 -18.45
C ALA A 128 0.94 -6.62 -18.19
N VAL A 129 2.15 -6.07 -17.95
CA VAL A 129 2.33 -4.63 -17.68
C VAL A 129 2.15 -3.82 -18.95
N GLU A 130 1.17 -2.90 -18.95
CA GLU A 130 0.95 -1.91 -20.00
C GLU A 130 1.91 -0.73 -19.88
N SER A 131 2.05 -0.16 -18.67
CA SER A 131 2.89 1.01 -18.45
C SER A 131 3.38 1.10 -17.00
N CYS A 132 4.48 1.82 -16.81
CA CYS A 132 4.99 2.22 -15.51
C CYS A 132 4.90 3.74 -15.33
N MET A 133 4.78 4.19 -14.09
CA MET A 133 4.68 5.61 -13.75
C MET A 133 5.47 5.89 -12.47
N ALA A 134 6.09 7.06 -12.39
CA ALA A 134 6.48 7.58 -11.09
C ALA A 134 5.22 7.90 -10.30
N ALA A 135 5.21 7.59 -9.01
CA ALA A 135 4.07 7.89 -8.15
C ALA A 135 4.51 8.41 -6.78
N ILE A 136 3.58 9.03 -6.10
CA ILE A 136 3.69 9.37 -4.68
C ILE A 136 2.52 8.72 -3.98
N GLU A 137 2.80 7.81 -3.06
CA GLU A 137 1.80 7.32 -2.14
C GLU A 137 1.52 8.36 -1.05
N VAL A 138 0.26 8.47 -0.68
CA VAL A 138 -0.23 9.31 0.42
C VAL A 138 -0.63 8.41 1.57
N LEU A 139 -0.09 8.68 2.74
CA LEU A 139 -0.35 7.91 3.95
C LEU A 139 -1.11 8.75 4.99
N GLU A 140 -2.10 8.12 5.62
CA GLU A 140 -2.70 8.59 6.86
C GLU A 140 -2.07 7.85 8.04
N ASP A 141 -1.08 8.46 8.65
CA ASP A 141 -0.44 7.90 9.83
C ASP A 141 -1.08 8.48 11.09
N LEU A 142 -1.68 7.63 11.90
CA LEU A 142 -2.33 8.02 13.15
C LEU A 142 -1.32 8.32 14.29
N ARG A 143 -0.08 8.64 13.96
CA ARG A 143 1.05 8.93 14.88
C ARG A 143 1.58 7.70 15.61
N HIS A 144 1.61 6.57 14.94
CA HIS A 144 2.15 5.34 15.48
C HIS A 144 3.59 5.49 15.99
N ASP A 145 3.90 4.78 17.06
CA ASP A 145 5.29 4.59 17.50
C ASP A 145 6.00 3.60 16.58
N TYR A 146 6.88 4.12 15.71
CA TYR A 146 7.62 3.30 14.74
C TYR A 146 8.54 2.24 15.36
N LYS A 147 8.84 2.33 16.66
CA LYS A 147 9.59 1.29 17.37
C LYS A 147 8.74 0.09 17.78
N ARG A 148 7.42 0.23 17.65
CA ARG A 148 6.42 -0.76 18.07
C ARG A 148 5.49 -1.17 16.92
N LEU A 149 5.96 -1.00 15.68
CA LEU A 149 5.18 -1.38 14.49
C LEU A 149 4.91 -2.89 14.47
N SER A 150 3.73 -3.23 13.99
CA SER A 150 3.29 -4.59 13.73
C SER A 150 2.73 -4.67 12.33
N ALA A 151 3.22 -5.58 11.50
CA ALA A 151 2.68 -5.81 10.17
C ALA A 151 1.18 -6.14 10.22
N ALA A 152 0.73 -6.92 11.18
CA ALA A 152 -0.69 -7.24 11.35
C ALA A 152 -1.54 -5.99 11.62
N ALA A 153 -1.06 -5.07 12.49
CA ALA A 153 -1.76 -3.80 12.72
C ALA A 153 -1.80 -2.91 11.49
N MET A 154 -0.70 -2.86 10.73
CA MET A 154 -0.63 -2.09 9.48
C MET A 154 -1.61 -2.64 8.44
N VAL A 155 -1.62 -3.95 8.23
CA VAL A 155 -2.52 -4.63 7.28
C VAL A 155 -3.98 -4.38 7.65
N ALA A 156 -4.36 -4.54 8.92
CA ALA A 156 -5.72 -4.30 9.39
C ALA A 156 -6.21 -2.86 9.14
N GLY A 157 -5.31 -1.86 9.12
CA GLY A 157 -5.56 -0.47 8.77
C GLY A 157 -5.25 -0.13 7.31
N ASN A 158 -5.38 -1.10 6.40
CA ASN A 158 -5.14 -0.95 4.96
C ASN A 158 -3.74 -0.39 4.63
N VAL A 159 -2.75 -0.79 5.42
CA VAL A 159 -1.35 -0.32 5.31
C VAL A 159 -1.26 1.22 5.25
N TRP A 160 -2.19 1.88 5.95
CA TRP A 160 -2.33 3.34 6.09
C TRP A 160 -2.53 4.11 4.77
N ASN A 161 -2.92 3.42 3.70
CA ASN A 161 -3.14 4.06 2.41
C ASN A 161 -4.25 5.11 2.49
N ALA A 162 -3.95 6.32 2.02
CA ALA A 162 -4.87 7.44 1.86
C ALA A 162 -4.88 7.99 0.44
N GLY A 163 -4.29 7.24 -0.50
CA GLY A 163 -4.34 7.51 -1.91
C GLY A 163 -2.99 7.52 -2.61
N VAL A 164 -3.03 7.82 -3.89
CA VAL A 164 -1.85 7.87 -4.76
C VAL A 164 -1.94 9.02 -5.75
N VAL A 165 -0.81 9.66 -6.02
CA VAL A 165 -0.65 10.63 -7.11
C VAL A 165 0.22 9.98 -8.16
N VAL A 166 -0.37 9.57 -9.29
CA VAL A 166 0.35 8.93 -10.39
C VAL A 166 0.81 9.95 -11.44
N GLY A 167 2.02 9.78 -11.92
CA GLY A 167 2.63 10.58 -12.97
C GLY A 167 2.16 10.20 -14.38
N GLN A 168 2.94 10.59 -15.38
CA GLN A 168 2.70 10.21 -16.78
C GLN A 168 3.00 8.74 -16.98
N PRO A 169 2.14 7.98 -17.68
CA PRO A 169 2.45 6.61 -18.07
C PRO A 169 3.58 6.57 -19.10
N VAL A 170 4.51 5.64 -18.89
CA VAL A 170 5.59 5.31 -19.81
C VAL A 170 5.29 3.94 -20.40
N SER A 171 4.84 3.89 -21.66
CA SER A 171 4.44 2.64 -22.33
C SER A 171 5.65 1.85 -22.85
N ASP A 172 6.76 2.52 -23.17
CA ASP A 172 8.02 1.86 -23.56
C ASP A 172 8.93 1.54 -22.36
N TRP A 173 8.31 1.33 -21.19
CA TRP A 173 8.97 1.07 -19.90
C TRP A 173 9.97 -0.11 -19.94
N ARG A 174 9.81 -1.05 -20.87
CA ARG A 174 10.73 -2.19 -21.04
C ARG A 174 12.15 -1.78 -21.42
N ARG A 175 12.33 -0.53 -21.87
CA ARG A 175 13.65 0.09 -22.09
C ARG A 175 14.29 0.63 -20.83
N LEU A 176 13.51 0.73 -19.74
CA LEU A 176 14.00 1.20 -18.45
C LEU A 176 14.59 0.02 -17.68
N ASP A 177 15.74 0.23 -17.08
CA ASP A 177 16.23 -0.67 -16.04
C ASP A 177 15.56 -0.30 -14.72
N LEU A 178 14.39 -0.92 -14.47
CA LEU A 178 13.57 -0.59 -13.30
C LEU A 178 14.31 -0.76 -11.97
N ALA A 179 15.26 -1.70 -11.90
CA ALA A 179 16.06 -1.90 -10.68
C ALA A 179 17.00 -0.71 -10.41
N ASN A 180 17.46 -0.03 -11.45
CA ASN A 180 18.38 1.10 -11.34
C ASN A 180 17.73 2.49 -11.53
N VAL A 181 16.39 2.54 -11.67
CA VAL A 181 15.68 3.82 -11.68
C VAL A 181 15.85 4.50 -10.32
N VAL A 182 16.26 5.76 -10.35
CA VAL A 182 16.44 6.57 -9.13
C VAL A 182 15.21 7.42 -8.88
N ALA A 183 14.61 7.27 -7.71
CA ALA A 183 13.60 8.17 -7.19
C ALA A 183 14.24 9.22 -6.26
N ARG A 184 13.79 10.46 -6.36
CA ARG A 184 14.20 11.57 -5.47
C ARG A 184 12.98 12.29 -4.95
N LEU A 185 12.91 12.47 -3.63
CA LEU A 185 11.87 13.26 -3.00
C LEU A 185 12.41 14.64 -2.64
N THR A 186 11.76 15.67 -3.15
CA THR A 186 12.14 17.06 -2.90
C THR A 186 10.99 17.82 -2.25
N ILE A 187 11.25 18.47 -1.13
CA ILE A 187 10.28 19.35 -0.46
C ILE A 187 10.82 20.77 -0.45
N ASN A 188 10.03 21.74 -0.94
CA ASN A 188 10.41 23.15 -1.01
C ASN A 188 11.78 23.39 -1.69
N GLY A 189 12.05 22.63 -2.75
CA GLY A 189 13.30 22.72 -3.52
C GLY A 189 14.52 22.03 -2.88
N ARG A 190 14.37 21.41 -1.72
CA ARG A 190 15.44 20.65 -1.05
C ARG A 190 15.18 19.16 -1.17
N GLU A 191 16.16 18.39 -1.67
CA GLU A 191 16.11 16.93 -1.64
C GLU A 191 16.16 16.45 -0.18
N ILE A 192 15.21 15.59 0.19
CA ILE A 192 15.07 15.03 1.54
C ILE A 192 15.26 13.52 1.58
N GLY A 193 15.29 12.87 0.42
CA GLY A 193 15.54 11.44 0.31
C GLY A 193 15.63 10.99 -1.13
N HIS A 194 16.26 9.84 -1.33
CA HIS A 194 16.31 9.14 -2.60
C HIS A 194 16.33 7.63 -2.35
N GLY A 195 15.98 6.86 -3.37
CA GLY A 195 16.05 5.40 -3.42
C GLY A 195 16.20 4.92 -4.85
N ILE A 196 16.39 3.65 -5.02
CA ILE A 196 16.45 3.00 -6.33
C ILE A 196 15.38 1.91 -6.42
N GLY A 197 14.93 1.60 -7.62
CA GLY A 197 13.92 0.56 -7.83
C GLY A 197 14.35 -0.82 -7.29
N GLY A 198 15.64 -1.10 -7.24
CA GLY A 198 16.21 -2.32 -6.67
C GLY A 198 16.01 -2.47 -5.16
N ASP A 199 15.71 -1.39 -4.43
CA ASP A 199 15.35 -1.45 -3.00
C ASP A 199 14.04 -2.24 -2.81
N VAL A 200 13.19 -2.30 -3.85
CA VAL A 200 11.94 -3.04 -3.88
C VAL A 200 12.21 -4.49 -4.29
N MET A 201 12.52 -5.37 -3.32
CA MET A 201 12.73 -6.81 -3.54
C MET A 201 13.74 -7.14 -4.67
N GLY A 202 14.75 -6.28 -4.87
CA GLY A 202 15.74 -6.40 -5.95
C GLY A 202 15.25 -5.92 -7.33
N ASN A 203 13.94 -5.95 -7.58
CA ASN A 203 13.29 -5.42 -8.77
C ASN A 203 11.79 -5.20 -8.49
N PRO A 204 11.18 -4.07 -8.87
CA PRO A 204 9.74 -3.81 -8.68
C PRO A 204 8.81 -4.90 -9.25
N LEU A 205 9.21 -5.59 -10.31
CA LEU A 205 8.43 -6.70 -10.87
C LEU A 205 8.37 -7.92 -9.95
N ASN A 206 9.34 -8.11 -9.06
CA ASN A 206 9.29 -9.17 -8.05
C ASN A 206 8.18 -8.88 -7.02
N ALA A 207 8.02 -7.63 -6.61
CA ALA A 207 6.94 -7.23 -5.73
C ALA A 207 5.57 -7.40 -6.40
N LEU A 208 5.45 -7.05 -7.68
CA LEU A 208 4.23 -7.28 -8.45
C LEU A 208 3.89 -8.78 -8.57
N ALA A 209 4.90 -9.64 -8.82
CA ALA A 209 4.71 -11.09 -8.88
C ALA A 209 4.23 -11.64 -7.53
N TRP A 210 4.86 -11.22 -6.44
CA TRP A 210 4.43 -11.57 -5.08
C TRP A 210 2.97 -11.16 -4.83
N LEU A 211 2.59 -9.93 -5.19
CA LEU A 211 1.22 -9.45 -5.02
C LEU A 211 0.22 -10.26 -5.84
N ALA A 212 0.54 -10.53 -7.12
CA ALA A 212 -0.33 -11.32 -7.99
C ALA A 212 -0.58 -12.71 -7.43
N ASP A 213 0.45 -13.37 -6.88
CA ASP A 213 0.30 -14.67 -6.23
C ASP A 213 -0.56 -14.59 -4.96
N LYS A 214 -0.34 -13.58 -4.10
CA LYS A 214 -1.13 -13.37 -2.88
C LYS A 214 -2.61 -13.15 -3.18
N LEU A 215 -2.92 -12.30 -4.16
CA LEU A 215 -4.30 -11.99 -4.53
C LEU A 215 -4.98 -13.18 -5.22
N ALA A 216 -4.26 -13.95 -6.04
CA ALA A 216 -4.80 -15.19 -6.63
C ALA A 216 -5.19 -16.20 -5.54
N VAL A 217 -4.35 -16.38 -4.50
CA VAL A 217 -4.65 -17.25 -3.35
C VAL A 217 -5.84 -16.70 -2.55
N ALA A 218 -5.94 -15.38 -2.39
CA ALA A 218 -7.06 -14.74 -1.70
C ALA A 218 -8.39 -14.76 -2.49
N GLY A 219 -8.38 -15.20 -3.76
CA GLY A 219 -9.57 -15.25 -4.60
C GLY A 219 -9.99 -13.90 -5.19
N THR A 220 -9.10 -12.91 -5.14
CA THR A 220 -9.28 -11.56 -5.71
C THR A 220 -8.13 -11.21 -6.65
N PRO A 221 -7.90 -12.00 -7.73
CA PRO A 221 -6.74 -11.83 -8.60
C PRO A 221 -6.68 -10.44 -9.26
N LEU A 222 -5.47 -10.06 -9.68
CA LEU A 222 -5.21 -8.85 -10.46
C LEU A 222 -5.75 -8.97 -11.89
#